data_52cbf7405de6c488bd95288a96432ae0
#
_entry.id   52cbf7405de6c488bd95288a96432ae0
#
_cell.length_a   1.000
_cell.length_b   1.000
_cell.length_c   1.000
_cell.angle_alpha   90.00
_cell.angle_beta   90.00
_cell.angle_gamma   90.00
#
_symmetry.space_group_name_H-M   'P 1'
#
loop_
_entity.id
_entity.type
_entity.pdbx_description
1 polymer ?
#
loop_
_entity_poly.entity_id
_entity_poly.type
_entity_poly.pdbx_seq_one_letter_code
_entity_poly.pdbx_strand_id
1 'polypeptide(L)'
;MRFGCLILLMFVVLACGQEKKKETVNPLAYAVITGHIKNRQVYPQQSALKVIIPSYWNAQTIQECAIRPDHTFTFRFQPLALRDISIETFIPYLLIRPGDSLHIELDFAKLNKVEFSGTAGKLNQDLYAYTDGEGYYLEQRAGTDDQKLPVAAFRKKMDNEREVRLQRILRFAKKYQIGKDLQKWIMKGLEAEYYDLLLEYGSLHSFLTGDTVPAGFFNFDAALENLFTGEVIHSRLFELAAKFRTRPGLIKDTLQNSTEILMRTASSTKNKVLSQFMVASLFDTHLGFNDVTFFEENRDFFDGHVTLPILCEPLLRKYETKKVYLNNPKPVSDAMLYGVTPENGKMIIAGEGMRKLQQVIQANKGKVILINFWGGCPAAIDNLSILNDLSEIYKNDEVAFVSIADDDPIIRKWADDYDLKGQKYFWPDPDTREIMKNWHIFWSPYYLLIDKEGVIVDYGSHILPRMDRTREKIDCLLEE
;
A
#
# COMPACT_ATOMS: atom_id res chain seq x y z
N MET A 1 -20.88 82.82 -32.90
CA MET A 1 -21.22 81.92 -31.80
C MET A 1 -21.81 80.62 -32.38
N ARG A 2 -21.03 79.62 -32.56
CA ARG A 2 -21.54 78.25 -32.93
C ARG A 2 -20.76 77.23 -32.12
N PHE A 3 -21.45 76.59 -31.21
CA PHE A 3 -20.97 75.46 -30.42
C PHE A 3 -20.92 74.18 -31.28
N GLY A 4 -19.74 73.65 -31.43
CA GLY A 4 -19.53 72.32 -32.05
C GLY A 4 -19.49 71.27 -30.94
N CYS A 5 -20.47 70.38 -30.94
CA CYS A 5 -20.51 69.25 -30.05
C CYS A 5 -19.69 68.09 -30.63
N LEU A 6 -18.59 67.73 -29.98
CA LEU A 6 -17.75 66.58 -30.36
C LEU A 6 -18.30 65.35 -29.62
N ILE A 7 -18.93 64.44 -30.36
CA ILE A 7 -19.41 63.15 -29.82
C ILE A 7 -18.25 62.18 -29.91
N LEU A 8 -17.69 61.81 -28.75
CA LEU A 8 -16.66 60.80 -28.59
C LEU A 8 -17.35 59.44 -28.50
N LEU A 9 -17.31 58.65 -29.58
CA LEU A 9 -17.79 57.28 -29.59
C LEU A 9 -16.75 56.39 -28.87
N MET A 10 -17.03 56.02 -27.66
CA MET A 10 -16.33 54.96 -26.90
C MET A 10 -16.76 53.58 -27.42
N PHE A 11 -15.92 52.93 -28.21
CA PHE A 11 -16.06 51.53 -28.49
C PHE A 11 -15.65 50.75 -27.25
N VAL A 12 -16.64 50.30 -26.47
CA VAL A 12 -16.45 49.29 -25.46
C VAL A 12 -16.36 47.94 -26.19
N VAL A 13 -15.13 47.45 -26.41
CA VAL A 13 -14.91 46.07 -26.81
C VAL A 13 -15.22 45.18 -25.60
N LEU A 14 -16.45 44.66 -25.54
CA LEU A 14 -16.81 43.55 -24.69
C LEU A 14 -16.00 42.30 -25.16
N ALA A 15 -14.83 42.11 -24.61
CA ALA A 15 -14.13 40.85 -24.66
C ALA A 15 -14.96 39.87 -23.81
N CYS A 16 -15.90 39.20 -24.45
CA CYS A 16 -16.57 38.02 -23.89
C CYS A 16 -15.49 36.95 -23.75
N GLY A 17 -14.79 36.95 -22.63
CA GLY A 17 -14.01 35.81 -22.18
C GLY A 17 -14.98 34.66 -21.93
N GLN A 18 -15.13 33.78 -22.92
CA GLN A 18 -15.74 32.49 -22.66
C GLN A 18 -14.85 31.78 -21.63
N GLU A 19 -15.25 31.85 -20.36
CA GLU A 19 -14.81 30.87 -19.39
C GLU A 19 -15.11 29.50 -20.00
N LYS A 20 -14.06 28.80 -20.45
CA LYS A 20 -14.21 27.39 -20.79
C LYS A 20 -14.80 26.72 -19.55
N LYS A 21 -16.09 26.36 -19.60
CA LYS A 21 -16.71 25.49 -18.62
C LYS A 21 -15.75 24.34 -18.41
N LYS A 22 -15.20 24.19 -17.22
CA LYS A 22 -14.48 22.99 -16.82
C LYS A 22 -15.43 21.84 -17.08
N GLU A 23 -15.19 21.06 -18.12
CA GLU A 23 -15.94 19.82 -18.34
C GLU A 23 -15.81 19.00 -17.07
N THR A 24 -16.93 18.73 -16.41
CA THR A 24 -16.97 17.88 -15.23
C THR A 24 -16.68 16.46 -15.69
N VAL A 25 -15.42 16.04 -15.52
CA VAL A 25 -15.00 14.68 -15.83
C VAL A 25 -15.76 13.73 -14.92
N ASN A 26 -16.49 12.79 -15.52
CA ASN A 26 -17.14 11.72 -14.75
C ASN A 26 -16.04 10.85 -14.10
N PRO A 27 -15.93 10.82 -12.76
CA PRO A 27 -14.88 10.05 -12.09
C PRO A 27 -14.98 8.54 -12.34
N LEU A 28 -16.15 8.03 -12.71
CA LEU A 28 -16.39 6.62 -13.01
C LEU A 28 -16.14 6.27 -14.49
N ALA A 29 -15.72 7.23 -15.32
CA ALA A 29 -15.40 6.96 -16.72
C ALA A 29 -14.18 6.03 -16.82
N TYR A 30 -14.27 5.08 -17.74
CA TYR A 30 -13.14 4.20 -18.02
C TYR A 30 -12.06 4.94 -18.80
N ALA A 31 -10.81 4.69 -18.43
CA ALA A 31 -9.66 4.94 -19.27
C ALA A 31 -9.32 3.69 -20.09
N VAL A 32 -8.79 3.90 -21.28
CA VAL A 32 -8.39 2.82 -22.19
C VAL A 32 -6.93 2.98 -22.56
N ILE A 33 -6.13 1.97 -22.22
CA ILE A 33 -4.72 1.88 -22.60
C ILE A 33 -4.60 0.78 -23.65
N THR A 34 -4.10 1.13 -24.81
CA THR A 34 -3.76 0.18 -25.86
C THR A 34 -2.27 0.25 -26.16
N GLY A 35 -1.74 -0.74 -26.81
CA GLY A 35 -0.36 -0.64 -27.28
C GLY A 35 0.05 -1.77 -28.19
N HIS A 36 1.25 -1.62 -28.72
CA HIS A 36 1.90 -2.60 -29.57
C HIS A 36 3.32 -2.86 -29.07
N ILE A 37 3.75 -4.13 -29.09
CA ILE A 37 5.05 -4.56 -28.61
C ILE A 37 5.92 -4.95 -29.80
N LYS A 38 7.00 -4.20 -30.02
CA LYS A 38 8.03 -4.51 -30.98
C LYS A 38 9.04 -5.48 -30.36
N ASN A 39 9.68 -6.32 -31.19
CA ASN A 39 10.74 -7.23 -30.78
C ASN A 39 10.35 -8.19 -29.64
N ARG A 40 9.11 -8.70 -29.68
CA ARG A 40 8.57 -9.60 -28.64
C ARG A 40 9.45 -10.83 -28.38
N GLN A 41 10.20 -11.28 -29.40
CA GLN A 41 11.12 -12.42 -29.29
C GLN A 41 12.24 -12.24 -28.24
N VAL A 42 12.49 -11.02 -27.77
CA VAL A 42 13.45 -10.75 -26.68
C VAL A 42 12.95 -11.28 -25.34
N TYR A 43 11.62 -11.27 -25.12
CA TYR A 43 10.96 -11.85 -23.94
C TYR A 43 9.89 -12.87 -24.39
N PRO A 44 10.28 -14.04 -24.91
CA PRO A 44 9.34 -15.00 -25.52
C PRO A 44 8.33 -15.56 -24.52
N GLN A 45 8.69 -15.61 -23.23
CA GLN A 45 7.82 -16.11 -22.15
C GLN A 45 6.79 -15.08 -21.66
N GLN A 46 6.91 -13.81 -22.07
CA GLN A 46 6.01 -12.77 -21.62
C GLN A 46 4.67 -12.86 -22.36
N SER A 47 3.71 -13.55 -21.77
CA SER A 47 2.35 -13.72 -22.37
C SER A 47 1.38 -12.60 -21.97
N ALA A 48 1.65 -11.88 -20.90
CA ALA A 48 0.83 -10.80 -20.39
C ALA A 48 1.68 -9.68 -19.79
N LEU A 49 1.14 -8.46 -19.76
CA LEU A 49 1.68 -7.34 -19.00
C LEU A 49 0.95 -7.27 -17.66
N LYS A 50 1.66 -6.99 -16.58
CA LYS A 50 1.05 -6.72 -15.28
C LYS A 50 0.93 -5.22 -15.08
N VAL A 51 -0.30 -4.73 -15.02
CA VAL A 51 -0.61 -3.34 -14.71
C VAL A 51 -0.84 -3.22 -13.21
N ILE A 52 -0.04 -2.38 -12.57
CA ILE A 52 -0.10 -2.14 -11.13
C ILE A 52 -0.83 -0.83 -10.90
N ILE A 53 -1.93 -0.89 -10.17
CA ILE A 53 -2.73 0.26 -9.75
C ILE A 53 -2.50 0.44 -8.24
N PRO A 54 -1.66 1.40 -7.82
CA PRO A 54 -1.43 1.66 -6.41
C PRO A 54 -2.73 2.03 -5.70
N SER A 55 -2.95 1.48 -4.53
CA SER A 55 -4.06 1.85 -3.66
C SER A 55 -3.53 2.17 -2.27
N TYR A 56 -4.11 1.63 -1.21
CA TYR A 56 -3.63 1.86 0.14
C TYR A 56 -2.28 1.20 0.41
N TRP A 57 -1.71 1.46 1.57
CA TRP A 57 -0.43 0.92 1.97
C TRP A 57 -0.37 -0.60 1.76
N ASN A 58 0.61 -1.05 1.00
CA ASN A 58 0.80 -2.45 0.58
C ASN A 58 -0.37 -3.11 -0.18
N ALA A 59 -1.43 -2.38 -0.50
CA ALA A 59 -2.48 -2.86 -1.37
C ALA A 59 -2.23 -2.35 -2.78
N GLN A 60 -1.89 -3.25 -3.68
CA GLN A 60 -1.79 -2.99 -5.12
C GLN A 60 -2.82 -3.85 -5.83
N THR A 61 -3.61 -3.25 -6.69
CA THR A 61 -4.40 -4.04 -7.61
C THR A 61 -3.52 -4.38 -8.82
N ILE A 62 -3.17 -5.64 -8.94
CA ILE A 62 -2.43 -6.14 -10.10
C ILE A 62 -3.45 -6.73 -11.06
N GLN A 63 -3.47 -6.22 -12.29
CA GLN A 63 -4.31 -6.75 -13.36
C GLN A 63 -3.42 -7.24 -14.50
N GLU A 64 -3.65 -8.47 -14.93
CA GLU A 64 -2.94 -9.03 -16.07
C GLU A 64 -3.64 -8.61 -17.37
N CYS A 65 -2.85 -8.12 -18.30
CA CYS A 65 -3.26 -7.72 -19.63
C CYS A 65 -2.59 -8.63 -20.67
N ALA A 66 -3.36 -9.53 -21.27
CA ALA A 66 -2.83 -10.48 -22.25
C ALA A 66 -2.24 -9.77 -23.47
N ILE A 67 -1.08 -10.24 -23.92
CA ILE A 67 -0.46 -9.84 -25.18
C ILE A 67 -1.00 -10.75 -26.27
N ARG A 68 -1.72 -10.17 -27.24
CA ARG A 68 -2.32 -10.89 -28.35
C ARG A 68 -1.27 -11.45 -29.34
N PRO A 69 -1.65 -12.39 -30.21
CA PRO A 69 -0.74 -12.93 -31.24
C PRO A 69 -0.19 -11.87 -32.20
N ASP A 70 -0.94 -10.79 -32.46
CA ASP A 70 -0.51 -9.65 -33.26
C ASP A 70 0.35 -8.63 -32.49
N HIS A 71 0.82 -9.02 -31.30
CA HIS A 71 1.65 -8.23 -30.41
C HIS A 71 0.96 -6.99 -29.80
N THR A 72 -0.34 -6.88 -29.94
CA THR A 72 -1.12 -5.79 -29.33
C THR A 72 -1.62 -6.17 -27.94
N PHE A 73 -1.91 -5.15 -27.13
CA PHE A 73 -2.59 -5.29 -25.85
C PHE A 73 -3.64 -4.20 -25.65
N THR A 74 -4.61 -4.49 -24.77
CA THR A 74 -5.64 -3.52 -24.39
C THR A 74 -5.95 -3.69 -22.92
N PHE A 75 -5.85 -2.62 -22.17
CA PHE A 75 -6.18 -2.54 -20.77
C PHE A 75 -7.24 -1.47 -20.54
N ARG A 76 -8.23 -1.77 -19.69
CA ARG A 76 -9.33 -0.87 -19.42
C ARG A 76 -9.65 -0.88 -17.93
N PHE A 77 -9.67 0.29 -17.30
CA PHE A 77 -9.95 0.44 -15.88
C PHE A 77 -10.56 1.80 -15.56
N GLN A 78 -11.05 1.97 -14.32
CA GLN A 78 -11.55 3.23 -13.81
C GLN A 78 -10.48 3.88 -12.93
N PRO A 79 -9.81 4.96 -13.37
CA PRO A 79 -8.78 5.64 -12.57
C PRO A 79 -9.33 6.36 -11.34
N LEU A 80 -10.59 6.80 -11.39
CA LEU A 80 -11.34 7.51 -10.34
C LEU A 80 -10.83 8.93 -10.04
N ALA A 81 -9.61 9.26 -10.42
CA ALA A 81 -8.96 10.58 -10.40
C ALA A 81 -7.79 10.60 -11.38
N LEU A 82 -7.14 11.75 -11.61
CA LEU A 82 -5.82 11.76 -12.26
C LEU A 82 -4.82 11.14 -11.27
N ARG A 83 -4.27 9.99 -11.63
CA ARG A 83 -3.38 9.21 -10.79
C ARG A 83 -2.30 8.48 -11.56
N ASP A 84 -1.29 8.03 -10.85
CA ASP A 84 -0.25 7.16 -11.39
C ASP A 84 -0.65 5.68 -11.30
N ILE A 85 -0.18 4.95 -12.30
CA ILE A 85 -0.14 3.49 -12.40
C ILE A 85 1.21 3.08 -12.97
N SER A 86 1.53 1.79 -13.00
CA SER A 86 2.74 1.29 -13.66
C SER A 86 2.46 0.03 -14.49
N ILE A 87 3.36 -0.26 -15.43
CA ILE A 87 3.44 -1.56 -16.08
C ILE A 87 4.71 -2.22 -15.57
N GLU A 88 4.55 -3.31 -14.79
CA GLU A 88 5.64 -3.98 -14.09
C GLU A 88 6.82 -4.25 -15.03
N THR A 89 8.04 -3.96 -14.58
CA THR A 89 9.30 -4.14 -15.32
C THR A 89 9.52 -3.15 -16.47
N PHE A 90 8.47 -2.62 -17.10
CA PHE A 90 8.59 -1.89 -18.37
C PHE A 90 8.40 -0.38 -18.24
N ILE A 91 7.40 0.06 -17.49
CA ILE A 91 7.06 1.48 -17.34
C ILE A 91 6.75 1.78 -15.88
N PRO A 92 7.64 2.48 -15.17
CA PRO A 92 7.49 2.72 -13.73
C PRO A 92 6.32 3.64 -13.38
N TYR A 93 5.99 4.57 -14.26
CA TYR A 93 4.89 5.51 -14.05
C TYR A 93 4.16 5.85 -15.33
N LEU A 94 2.83 5.83 -15.25
CA LEU A 94 1.90 6.38 -16.25
C LEU A 94 0.87 7.22 -15.50
N LEU A 95 0.55 8.41 -16.03
CA LEU A 95 -0.49 9.28 -15.48
C LEU A 95 -1.75 9.16 -16.33
N ILE A 96 -2.85 8.76 -15.69
CA ILE A 96 -4.13 8.50 -16.35
C ILE A 96 -5.26 9.13 -15.54
N ARG A 97 -6.20 9.77 -16.22
CA ARG A 97 -7.45 10.29 -15.63
C ARG A 97 -8.67 9.53 -16.18
N PRO A 98 -9.82 9.66 -15.51
CA PRO A 98 -11.09 9.15 -16.05
C PRO A 98 -11.35 9.68 -17.46
N GLY A 99 -11.69 8.77 -18.40
CA GLY A 99 -11.98 9.10 -19.79
C GLY A 99 -10.77 9.20 -20.72
N ASP A 100 -9.55 9.08 -20.22
CA ASP A 100 -8.35 9.13 -21.06
C ASP A 100 -8.23 7.92 -21.99
N SER A 101 -7.62 8.18 -23.15
CA SER A 101 -7.05 7.18 -24.04
C SER A 101 -5.53 7.33 -24.08
N LEU A 102 -4.82 6.21 -23.99
CA LEU A 102 -3.37 6.16 -24.12
C LEU A 102 -2.99 5.01 -25.05
N HIS A 103 -2.16 5.31 -26.06
CA HIS A 103 -1.53 4.28 -26.89
C HIS A 103 -0.04 4.26 -26.63
N ILE A 104 0.53 3.07 -26.45
CA ILE A 104 1.93 2.83 -26.07
C ILE A 104 2.61 1.98 -27.13
N GLU A 105 3.66 2.49 -27.75
CA GLU A 105 4.61 1.70 -28.54
C GLU A 105 5.78 1.30 -27.63
N LEU A 106 5.90 0.01 -27.31
CA LEU A 106 6.90 -0.54 -26.42
C LEU A 106 7.85 -1.45 -27.19
N ASP A 107 9.15 -1.17 -27.18
CA ASP A 107 10.16 -2.00 -27.84
C ASP A 107 10.92 -2.83 -26.81
N PHE A 108 10.70 -4.13 -26.79
CA PHE A 108 11.38 -5.06 -25.87
C PHE A 108 12.91 -5.14 -26.08
N ALA A 109 13.41 -4.75 -27.24
CA ALA A 109 14.86 -4.63 -27.47
C ALA A 109 15.43 -3.28 -27.01
N LYS A 110 14.57 -2.30 -26.72
CA LYS A 110 14.96 -0.93 -26.37
C LYS A 110 13.99 -0.34 -25.36
N LEU A 111 13.98 -0.90 -24.12
CA LEU A 111 13.05 -0.51 -23.07
C LEU A 111 13.14 0.98 -22.65
N ASN A 112 14.23 1.65 -23.00
CA ASN A 112 14.41 3.10 -22.83
C ASN A 112 13.81 3.94 -23.97
N LYS A 113 13.05 3.36 -24.87
CA LYS A 113 12.36 4.06 -25.97
C LYS A 113 10.89 3.67 -25.99
N VAL A 114 10.09 4.44 -25.27
CA VAL A 114 8.64 4.28 -25.25
C VAL A 114 8.00 5.50 -25.88
N GLU A 115 7.07 5.28 -26.80
CA GLU A 115 6.32 6.35 -27.47
C GLU A 115 4.87 6.34 -27.00
N PHE A 116 4.33 7.52 -26.74
CA PHE A 116 2.99 7.68 -26.22
C PHE A 116 2.14 8.56 -27.15
N SER A 117 0.89 8.16 -27.36
CA SER A 117 -0.11 8.92 -28.10
C SER A 117 -1.50 8.79 -27.47
N GLY A 118 -2.52 9.49 -28.03
CA GLY A 118 -3.85 9.58 -27.44
C GLY A 118 -4.01 10.80 -26.54
N THR A 119 -5.14 10.90 -25.82
CA THR A 119 -5.47 12.09 -25.00
C THR A 119 -4.48 12.28 -23.85
N ALA A 120 -3.96 11.17 -23.27
CA ALA A 120 -2.91 11.19 -22.24
C ALA A 120 -1.48 11.11 -22.83
N GLY A 121 -1.30 11.09 -24.15
CA GLY A 121 -0.02 10.85 -24.81
C GLY A 121 1.05 11.88 -24.40
N LYS A 122 0.77 13.18 -24.59
CA LYS A 122 1.71 14.26 -24.24
C LYS A 122 2.06 14.27 -22.76
N LEU A 123 1.08 14.05 -21.86
CA LEU A 123 1.30 13.98 -20.41
C LEU A 123 2.31 12.87 -20.08
N ASN A 124 2.14 11.68 -20.65
CA ASN A 124 3.00 10.54 -20.39
C ASN A 124 4.36 10.64 -21.10
N GLN A 125 4.43 11.29 -22.26
CA GLN A 125 5.72 11.59 -22.91
C GLN A 125 6.57 12.52 -22.04
N ASP A 126 5.97 13.56 -21.46
CA ASP A 126 6.66 14.49 -20.55
C ASP A 126 7.05 13.79 -19.22
N LEU A 127 6.17 12.95 -18.70
CA LEU A 127 6.45 12.13 -17.51
C LEU A 127 7.65 11.20 -17.77
N TYR A 128 7.66 10.53 -18.90
CA TYR A 128 8.75 9.61 -19.28
C TYR A 128 10.08 10.36 -19.43
N ALA A 129 10.07 11.54 -20.04
CA ALA A 129 11.27 12.39 -20.09
C ALA A 129 11.76 12.82 -18.70
N TYR A 130 10.86 13.04 -17.75
CA TYR A 130 11.18 13.35 -16.36
C TYR A 130 11.79 12.15 -15.63
N THR A 131 11.25 10.96 -15.80
CA THR A 131 11.69 9.75 -15.08
C THR A 131 12.96 9.15 -15.67
N ASP A 132 13.15 9.21 -17.00
CA ASP A 132 14.30 8.66 -17.70
C ASP A 132 15.49 9.63 -17.75
N GLY A 133 15.25 10.91 -18.02
CA GLY A 133 16.31 11.88 -18.34
C GLY A 133 16.83 12.70 -17.16
N GLU A 134 15.95 13.25 -16.34
CA GLU A 134 16.37 14.19 -15.27
C GLU A 134 16.34 13.53 -13.89
N GLY A 135 16.05 12.21 -13.89
CA GLY A 135 16.14 11.40 -12.70
C GLY A 135 15.12 11.80 -11.62
N TYR A 136 13.88 11.37 -11.79
CA TYR A 136 13.11 10.96 -10.65
C TYR A 136 13.89 9.81 -10.02
N TYR A 137 14.94 10.16 -9.29
CA TYR A 137 15.68 9.19 -8.54
C TYR A 137 14.75 8.68 -7.47
N LEU A 138 14.25 7.48 -7.79
CA LEU A 138 13.74 6.56 -6.85
C LEU A 138 14.50 6.73 -5.53
N GLU A 139 13.79 7.21 -4.51
CA GLU A 139 14.03 6.82 -3.14
C GLU A 139 15.49 6.72 -2.71
N GLN A 140 16.13 7.81 -2.43
CA GLN A 140 17.12 7.74 -1.38
C GLN A 140 16.34 7.63 -0.06
N ARG A 141 16.04 6.40 0.35
CA ARG A 141 15.70 6.15 1.74
C ARG A 141 16.83 6.72 2.57
N ALA A 142 16.49 7.51 3.59
CA ALA A 142 17.47 7.95 4.56
C ALA A 142 18.23 6.70 5.04
N GLY A 143 19.55 6.70 4.92
CA GLY A 143 20.36 5.55 5.34
C GLY A 143 20.22 5.33 6.85
N THR A 144 20.56 4.15 7.33
CA THR A 144 20.53 3.84 8.77
C THR A 144 21.33 4.85 9.61
N ASP A 145 22.41 5.39 9.06
CA ASP A 145 23.22 6.42 9.74
C ASP A 145 22.49 7.77 9.82
N ASP A 146 21.67 8.11 8.84
CA ASP A 146 20.84 9.31 8.88
C ASP A 146 19.78 9.24 9.97
N GLN A 147 19.22 8.06 10.21
CA GLN A 147 18.24 7.82 11.25
C GLN A 147 18.82 7.97 12.68
N LYS A 148 20.15 7.88 12.84
CA LYS A 148 20.84 8.11 14.10
C LYS A 148 21.23 9.58 14.35
N LEU A 149 21.09 10.46 13.35
CA LEU A 149 21.39 11.88 13.51
C LEU A 149 20.51 12.51 14.60
N PRO A 150 21.01 13.50 15.35
CA PRO A 150 20.16 14.30 16.23
C PRO A 150 19.01 14.96 15.45
N VAL A 151 17.84 15.10 16.08
CA VAL A 151 16.58 15.59 15.49
C VAL A 151 16.77 16.85 14.60
N ALA A 152 17.48 17.86 15.12
CA ALA A 152 17.73 19.10 14.36
C ALA A 152 18.65 18.89 13.14
N ALA A 153 19.64 18.00 13.25
CA ALA A 153 20.57 17.70 12.17
C ALA A 153 19.86 16.92 11.05
N PHE A 154 19.06 15.92 11.41
CA PHE A 154 18.25 15.18 10.45
C PHE A 154 17.29 16.10 9.70
N ARG A 155 16.52 16.93 10.43
CA ARG A 155 15.59 17.89 9.82
C ARG A 155 16.28 18.80 8.83
N LYS A 156 17.41 19.42 9.22
CA LYS A 156 18.20 20.29 8.36
C LYS A 156 18.70 19.59 7.09
N LYS A 157 19.13 18.32 7.23
CA LYS A 157 19.55 17.51 6.09
C LYS A 157 18.39 17.31 5.11
N MET A 158 17.22 16.86 5.59
CA MET A 158 16.05 16.63 4.76
C MET A 158 15.54 17.92 4.09
N ASP A 159 15.55 19.04 4.81
CA ASP A 159 15.19 20.36 4.26
C ASP A 159 16.10 20.75 3.09
N ASN A 160 17.41 20.54 3.23
CA ASN A 160 18.38 20.82 2.16
C ASN A 160 18.19 19.91 0.95
N GLU A 161 17.99 18.62 1.15
CA GLU A 161 17.76 17.67 0.07
C GLU A 161 16.48 17.98 -0.69
N ARG A 162 15.39 18.31 0.02
CA ARG A 162 14.13 18.76 -0.57
C ARG A 162 14.34 20.00 -1.44
N GLU A 163 15.07 21.01 -0.95
CA GLU A 163 15.32 22.25 -1.70
C GLU A 163 16.14 21.98 -2.97
N VAL A 164 17.18 21.17 -2.90
CA VAL A 164 17.99 20.80 -4.07
C VAL A 164 17.12 20.11 -5.14
N ARG A 165 16.24 19.18 -4.71
CA ARG A 165 15.32 18.48 -5.62
C ARG A 165 14.27 19.43 -6.19
N LEU A 166 13.72 20.34 -5.39
CA LEU A 166 12.77 21.35 -5.84
C LEU A 166 13.37 22.21 -6.96
N GLN A 167 14.59 22.70 -6.79
CA GLN A 167 15.28 23.51 -7.81
C GLN A 167 15.52 22.71 -9.11
N ARG A 168 15.78 21.41 -9.02
CA ARG A 168 15.89 20.51 -10.17
C ARG A 168 14.55 20.37 -10.91
N ILE A 169 13.46 20.15 -10.19
CA ILE A 169 12.10 20.06 -10.74
C ILE A 169 11.70 21.35 -11.46
N LEU A 170 11.98 22.51 -10.86
CA LEU A 170 11.66 23.81 -11.46
C LEU A 170 12.44 24.06 -12.76
N ARG A 171 13.71 23.67 -12.82
CA ARG A 171 14.51 23.73 -14.05
C ARG A 171 13.95 22.81 -15.14
N PHE A 172 13.57 21.58 -14.79
CA PHE A 172 12.94 20.65 -15.71
C PHE A 172 11.62 21.22 -16.26
N ALA A 173 10.74 21.67 -15.36
CA ALA A 173 9.45 22.24 -15.73
C ALA A 173 9.59 23.42 -16.72
N LYS A 174 10.58 24.28 -16.50
CA LYS A 174 10.88 25.40 -17.39
C LYS A 174 11.46 24.94 -18.74
N LYS A 175 12.41 24.00 -18.73
CA LYS A 175 13.09 23.50 -19.94
C LYS A 175 12.10 22.79 -20.88
N TYR A 176 11.23 21.96 -20.34
CA TYR A 176 10.32 21.12 -21.15
C TYR A 176 8.90 21.68 -21.25
N GLN A 177 8.61 22.82 -20.61
CA GLN A 177 7.29 23.47 -20.62
C GLN A 177 6.15 22.50 -20.26
N ILE A 178 6.39 21.64 -19.25
CA ILE A 178 5.44 20.59 -18.87
C ILE A 178 4.11 21.17 -18.37
N GLY A 179 3.03 20.42 -18.60
CA GLY A 179 1.68 20.81 -18.20
C GLY A 179 1.48 20.88 -16.68
N LYS A 180 0.49 21.67 -16.24
CA LYS A 180 0.20 21.89 -14.81
C LYS A 180 -0.10 20.61 -14.04
N ASP A 181 -0.71 19.61 -14.66
CA ASP A 181 -1.06 18.35 -14.01
C ASP A 181 0.19 17.54 -13.68
N LEU A 182 1.15 17.46 -14.59
CA LEU A 182 2.43 16.83 -14.33
C LEU A 182 3.22 17.58 -13.26
N GLN A 183 3.24 18.92 -13.31
CA GLN A 183 3.88 19.72 -12.27
C GLN A 183 3.28 19.44 -10.89
N LYS A 184 1.94 19.41 -10.78
CA LYS A 184 1.24 19.09 -9.54
C LYS A 184 1.59 17.68 -9.04
N TRP A 185 1.62 16.69 -9.92
CA TRP A 185 1.95 15.32 -9.55
C TRP A 185 3.40 15.20 -9.04
N ILE A 186 4.37 15.78 -9.75
CA ILE A 186 5.78 15.78 -9.34
C ILE A 186 5.96 16.46 -7.98
N MET A 187 5.36 17.64 -7.80
CA MET A 187 5.45 18.39 -6.54
C MET A 187 4.82 17.62 -5.37
N LYS A 188 3.67 16.97 -5.59
CA LYS A 188 3.05 16.12 -4.58
C LYS A 188 3.93 14.93 -4.21
N GLY A 189 4.58 14.31 -5.18
CA GLY A 189 5.53 13.23 -4.96
C GLY A 189 6.72 13.66 -4.09
N LEU A 190 7.33 14.81 -4.40
CA LEU A 190 8.44 15.39 -3.62
C LEU A 190 8.03 15.66 -2.17
N GLU A 191 6.90 16.34 -1.98
CA GLU A 191 6.43 16.70 -0.64
C GLU A 191 5.99 15.46 0.15
N ALA A 192 5.29 14.52 -0.50
CA ALA A 192 4.86 13.28 0.17
C ALA A 192 6.07 12.48 0.65
N GLU A 193 7.12 12.34 -0.16
CA GLU A 193 8.36 11.67 0.22
C GLU A 193 9.06 12.37 1.39
N TYR A 194 9.15 13.70 1.33
CA TYR A 194 9.77 14.48 2.39
C TYR A 194 9.07 14.25 3.75
N TYR A 195 7.74 14.34 3.81
CA TYR A 195 7.00 14.10 5.05
C TYR A 195 7.01 12.62 5.46
N ASP A 196 7.06 11.70 4.51
CA ASP A 196 7.19 10.27 4.79
C ASP A 196 8.51 9.95 5.50
N LEU A 197 9.63 10.52 5.04
CA LEU A 197 10.94 10.39 5.69
C LEU A 197 10.95 10.98 7.10
N LEU A 198 10.25 12.10 7.33
CA LEU A 198 10.15 12.69 8.67
C LEU A 198 9.34 11.78 9.63
N LEU A 199 8.26 11.16 9.13
CA LEU A 199 7.46 10.23 9.94
C LEU A 199 8.24 8.95 10.25
N GLU A 200 8.96 8.41 9.26
CA GLU A 200 9.81 7.23 9.41
C GLU A 200 10.93 7.46 10.41
N TYR A 201 11.59 8.63 10.35
CA TYR A 201 12.62 9.02 11.32
C TYR A 201 12.09 8.96 12.76
N GLY A 202 10.86 9.41 13.00
CA GLY A 202 10.27 9.40 14.33
C GLY A 202 10.23 8.02 14.97
N SER A 203 9.94 6.99 14.20
CA SER A 203 9.89 5.61 14.67
C SER A 203 11.28 4.96 14.75
N LEU A 204 12.08 5.11 13.69
CA LEU A 204 13.37 4.46 13.59
C LEU A 204 14.43 5.08 14.51
N HIS A 205 14.44 6.41 14.67
CA HIS A 205 15.38 7.08 15.55
C HIS A 205 15.25 6.59 17.00
N SER A 206 14.02 6.56 17.50
CA SER A 206 13.76 6.08 18.87
C SER A 206 14.16 4.61 19.05
N PHE A 207 13.90 3.78 18.05
CA PHE A 207 14.29 2.38 18.06
C PHE A 207 15.83 2.19 18.05
N LEU A 208 16.55 2.98 17.21
CA LEU A 208 18.00 2.83 17.02
C LEU A 208 18.85 3.48 18.11
N THR A 209 18.35 4.54 18.73
CA THR A 209 19.14 5.36 19.69
C THR A 209 18.61 5.29 21.12
N GLY A 210 17.36 4.89 21.33
CA GLY A 210 16.66 5.00 22.61
C GLY A 210 16.15 6.42 22.92
N ASP A 211 16.44 7.41 22.06
CA ASP A 211 16.03 8.79 22.27
C ASP A 211 14.59 9.02 21.76
N THR A 212 13.84 9.86 22.44
CA THR A 212 12.48 10.24 22.03
C THR A 212 12.49 11.44 21.10
N VAL A 213 11.76 11.36 20.00
CA VAL A 213 11.54 12.49 19.10
C VAL A 213 10.42 13.39 19.67
N PRO A 214 10.66 14.70 19.85
CA PRO A 214 9.65 15.61 20.39
C PRO A 214 8.37 15.64 19.57
N ALA A 215 7.20 15.65 20.21
CA ALA A 215 5.90 15.70 19.50
C ALA A 215 5.77 16.88 18.51
N GLY A 216 6.40 18.01 18.82
CA GLY A 216 6.45 19.19 17.94
C GLY A 216 7.16 18.95 16.59
N PHE A 217 7.99 17.91 16.49
CA PHE A 217 8.63 17.51 15.23
C PHE A 217 7.60 17.08 14.16
N PHE A 218 6.45 16.59 14.58
CA PHE A 218 5.38 16.08 13.71
C PHE A 218 4.28 17.12 13.39
N ASN A 219 4.49 18.39 13.74
CA ASN A 219 3.50 19.45 13.51
C ASN A 219 3.57 19.96 12.06
N PHE A 220 3.08 19.17 11.11
CA PHE A 220 3.00 19.58 9.71
C PHE A 220 1.59 19.47 9.10
N ASP A 221 0.55 19.49 9.92
CA ASP A 221 -0.84 19.39 9.50
C ASP A 221 -1.19 20.43 8.42
N ALA A 222 -0.83 21.70 8.64
CA ALA A 222 -1.08 22.77 7.67
C ALA A 222 -0.34 22.58 6.33
N ALA A 223 0.86 21.98 6.36
CA ALA A 223 1.60 21.71 5.14
C ALA A 223 0.99 20.54 4.36
N LEU A 224 0.48 19.52 5.04
CA LEU A 224 -0.21 18.39 4.42
C LEU A 224 -1.55 18.80 3.76
N GLU A 225 -2.23 19.82 4.27
CA GLU A 225 -3.47 20.32 3.68
C GLU A 225 -3.35 20.62 2.18
N ASN A 226 -2.20 21.16 1.74
CA ASN A 226 -1.95 21.48 0.35
C ASN A 226 -1.70 20.24 -0.53
N LEU A 227 -1.34 19.11 0.05
CA LEU A 227 -1.11 17.86 -0.68
C LEU A 227 -2.43 17.12 -0.96
N PHE A 228 -3.34 17.14 -0.02
CA PHE A 228 -4.59 16.39 -0.10
C PHE A 228 -5.72 17.23 -0.70
N THR A 229 -5.64 17.54 -1.99
CA THR A 229 -6.65 18.34 -2.73
C THR A 229 -7.67 17.50 -3.51
N GLY A 230 -7.45 16.21 -3.67
CA GLY A 230 -8.36 15.30 -4.41
C GLY A 230 -8.29 15.38 -5.94
N GLU A 231 -7.68 16.41 -6.54
CA GLU A 231 -7.63 16.58 -8.01
C GLU A 231 -6.60 15.69 -8.69
N VAL A 232 -5.40 15.62 -8.12
CA VAL A 232 -4.26 14.82 -8.60
C VAL A 232 -3.80 13.96 -7.45
N ILE A 233 -3.82 12.65 -7.63
CA ILE A 233 -3.44 11.68 -6.61
C ILE A 233 -2.09 11.08 -7.00
N HIS A 234 -1.09 11.29 -6.16
CA HIS A 234 0.17 10.58 -6.23
C HIS A 234 0.08 9.35 -5.31
N SER A 235 0.55 8.19 -5.75
CA SER A 235 0.48 6.92 -4.99
C SER A 235 1.04 7.03 -3.56
N ARG A 236 2.10 7.80 -3.36
CA ARG A 236 2.70 8.05 -2.04
C ARG A 236 1.75 8.70 -1.02
N LEU A 237 0.69 9.36 -1.47
CA LEU A 237 -0.27 9.98 -0.54
C LEU A 237 -1.03 8.94 0.28
N PHE A 238 -1.23 7.73 -0.25
CA PHE A 238 -1.87 6.65 0.50
C PHE A 238 -1.00 6.22 1.69
N GLU A 239 0.30 6.00 1.44
CA GLU A 239 1.25 5.62 2.48
C GLU A 239 1.46 6.75 3.49
N LEU A 240 1.66 7.97 3.02
CA LEU A 240 1.82 9.15 3.87
C LEU A 240 0.64 9.32 4.83
N ALA A 241 -0.60 9.19 4.33
CA ALA A 241 -1.79 9.31 5.18
C ALA A 241 -1.87 8.19 6.23
N ALA A 242 -1.50 6.97 5.86
CA ALA A 242 -1.46 5.84 6.78
C ALA A 242 -0.43 6.06 7.90
N LYS A 243 0.80 6.44 7.57
CA LYS A 243 1.85 6.77 8.56
C LYS A 243 1.48 8.00 9.40
N PHE A 244 0.89 9.03 8.78
CA PHE A 244 0.47 10.22 9.51
C PHE A 244 -0.66 9.93 10.51
N ARG A 245 -1.56 9.00 10.20
CA ARG A 245 -2.59 8.51 11.12
C ARG A 245 -2.00 7.90 12.40
N THR A 246 -0.88 7.21 12.27
CA THR A 246 -0.24 6.50 13.39
C THR A 246 0.87 7.31 14.09
N ARG A 247 1.03 8.59 13.74
CA ARG A 247 2.08 9.43 14.31
C ARG A 247 1.97 9.59 15.83
N PRO A 248 3.11 9.80 16.52
CA PRO A 248 3.11 10.04 17.96
C PRO A 248 2.15 11.18 18.37
N GLY A 249 1.41 10.95 19.44
CA GLY A 249 0.43 11.91 19.98
C GLY A 249 -0.99 11.76 19.44
N LEU A 250 -1.21 11.09 18.33
CA LEU A 250 -2.56 10.78 17.84
C LEU A 250 -3.10 9.49 18.48
N ILE A 251 -2.29 8.46 18.50
CA ILE A 251 -2.58 7.18 19.16
C ILE A 251 -1.65 7.09 20.38
N LYS A 252 -2.22 7.17 21.56
CA LYS A 252 -1.45 7.12 22.82
C LYS A 252 -1.28 5.69 23.35
N ASP A 253 -2.20 4.80 22.99
CA ASP A 253 -2.22 3.43 23.45
C ASP A 253 -2.71 2.49 22.36
N THR A 254 -2.01 1.40 22.15
CA THR A 254 -2.37 0.34 21.20
C THR A 254 -3.59 -0.47 21.64
N LEU A 255 -4.00 -0.33 22.91
CA LEU A 255 -5.18 -1.01 23.50
C LEU A 255 -6.49 -0.21 23.35
N GLN A 256 -6.48 0.94 22.63
CA GLN A 256 -7.69 1.73 22.44
C GLN A 256 -8.70 0.99 21.56
N ASN A 257 -9.99 1.17 21.88
CA ASN A 257 -11.10 0.69 21.06
C ASN A 257 -10.96 1.20 19.62
N SER A 258 -11.08 0.30 18.64
CA SER A 258 -10.98 0.60 17.21
C SER A 258 -11.91 1.73 16.76
N THR A 259 -13.11 1.81 17.34
CA THR A 259 -14.09 2.88 17.08
C THR A 259 -13.59 4.24 17.60
N GLU A 260 -12.96 4.28 18.77
CA GLU A 260 -12.36 5.51 19.29
C GLU A 260 -11.21 6.02 18.41
N ILE A 261 -10.35 5.09 17.94
CA ILE A 261 -9.29 5.41 16.98
C ILE A 261 -9.89 6.00 15.70
N LEU A 262 -10.97 5.42 15.20
CA LEU A 262 -11.68 5.88 14.01
C LEU A 262 -12.20 7.31 14.17
N MET A 263 -12.92 7.59 15.25
CA MET A 263 -13.45 8.93 15.56
C MET A 263 -12.34 9.96 15.74
N ARG A 264 -11.28 9.59 16.47
CA ARG A 264 -10.12 10.46 16.68
C ARG A 264 -9.38 10.74 15.37
N THR A 265 -9.23 9.74 14.51
CA THR A 265 -8.64 9.88 13.18
C THR A 265 -9.46 10.85 12.33
N ALA A 266 -10.77 10.70 12.28
CA ALA A 266 -11.68 11.56 11.53
C ALA A 266 -11.62 13.04 11.99
N SER A 267 -11.46 13.26 13.30
CA SER A 267 -11.41 14.61 13.90
C SER A 267 -10.00 15.20 14.01
N SER A 268 -8.95 14.45 13.67
CA SER A 268 -7.54 14.84 13.89
C SER A 268 -7.06 15.95 12.97
N THR A 269 -7.77 16.21 11.89
CA THR A 269 -7.41 17.25 10.92
C THR A 269 -8.65 17.96 10.39
N LYS A 270 -8.50 19.25 10.08
CA LYS A 270 -9.56 20.06 9.44
C LYS A 270 -9.69 19.78 7.95
N ASN A 271 -8.63 19.30 7.31
CA ASN A 271 -8.65 18.97 5.90
C ASN A 271 -9.48 17.71 5.66
N LYS A 272 -10.65 17.88 5.05
CA LYS A 272 -11.58 16.77 4.78
C LYS A 272 -11.01 15.69 3.86
N VAL A 273 -10.12 16.04 2.93
CA VAL A 273 -9.50 15.07 2.02
C VAL A 273 -8.48 14.22 2.78
N LEU A 274 -7.59 14.84 3.55
CA LEU A 274 -6.63 14.12 4.39
C LEU A 274 -7.36 13.22 5.41
N SER A 275 -8.40 13.74 6.06
CA SER A 275 -9.24 12.96 6.98
C SER A 275 -9.80 11.70 6.30
N GLN A 276 -10.34 11.83 5.07
CA GLN A 276 -10.83 10.68 4.30
C GLN A 276 -9.73 9.65 4.00
N PHE A 277 -8.54 10.09 3.60
CA PHE A 277 -7.40 9.20 3.37
C PHE A 277 -7.00 8.45 4.65
N MET A 278 -6.95 9.13 5.80
CA MET A 278 -6.61 8.53 7.09
C MET A 278 -7.66 7.50 7.54
N VAL A 279 -8.95 7.86 7.45
CA VAL A 279 -10.06 6.95 7.75
C VAL A 279 -10.04 5.75 6.81
N ALA A 280 -9.94 5.98 5.52
CA ALA A 280 -9.89 4.92 4.52
C ALA A 280 -8.71 3.96 4.75
N SER A 281 -7.53 4.47 5.16
CA SER A 281 -6.39 3.63 5.48
C SER A 281 -6.63 2.73 6.71
N LEU A 282 -7.45 3.18 7.67
CA LEU A 282 -7.83 2.36 8.82
C LEU A 282 -8.73 1.19 8.38
N PHE A 283 -9.76 1.48 7.58
CA PHE A 283 -10.62 0.43 7.02
C PHE A 283 -9.84 -0.56 6.15
N ASP A 284 -8.90 -0.06 5.33
CA ASP A 284 -8.02 -0.91 4.53
C ASP A 284 -7.15 -1.83 5.40
N THR A 285 -6.64 -1.33 6.51
CA THR A 285 -5.86 -2.09 7.47
C THR A 285 -6.69 -3.25 8.04
N HIS A 286 -7.92 -2.97 8.53
CA HIS A 286 -8.81 -4.02 9.04
C HIS A 286 -9.19 -5.03 7.97
N LEU A 287 -9.53 -4.60 6.76
CA LEU A 287 -9.78 -5.50 5.64
C LEU A 287 -8.51 -6.27 5.22
N GLY A 288 -7.33 -5.70 5.37
CA GLY A 288 -6.05 -6.38 5.19
C GLY A 288 -5.89 -7.55 6.16
N PHE A 289 -6.36 -7.37 7.38
CA PHE A 289 -6.38 -8.39 8.43
C PHE A 289 -7.60 -9.33 8.36
N ASN A 290 -8.38 -9.31 7.29
CA ASN A 290 -9.64 -10.02 7.12
C ASN A 290 -10.74 -9.66 8.15
N ASP A 291 -10.59 -8.56 8.86
CA ASP A 291 -11.57 -8.07 9.83
C ASP A 291 -12.75 -7.37 9.13
N VAL A 292 -13.63 -8.18 8.54
CA VAL A 292 -14.86 -7.69 7.87
C VAL A 292 -15.85 -7.14 8.87
N THR A 293 -15.85 -7.66 10.09
CA THR A 293 -16.78 -7.25 11.16
C THR A 293 -16.56 -5.80 11.52
N PHE A 294 -15.30 -5.34 11.61
CA PHE A 294 -15.01 -3.92 11.82
C PHE A 294 -15.66 -3.03 10.74
N PHE A 295 -15.60 -3.48 9.47
CA PHE A 295 -16.20 -2.74 8.36
C PHE A 295 -17.74 -2.69 8.50
N GLU A 296 -18.37 -3.81 8.85
CA GLU A 296 -19.83 -3.92 9.02
C GLU A 296 -20.34 -3.06 10.19
N GLU A 297 -19.69 -3.16 11.34
CA GLU A 297 -20.03 -2.39 12.55
C GLU A 297 -19.87 -0.88 12.36
N ASN A 298 -18.95 -0.44 11.50
CA ASN A 298 -18.67 0.96 11.26
C ASN A 298 -19.10 1.44 9.86
N ARG A 299 -20.02 0.72 9.20
CA ARG A 299 -20.45 1.01 7.83
C ARG A 299 -21.02 2.39 7.66
N ASP A 300 -21.94 2.82 8.52
CA ASP A 300 -22.56 4.16 8.45
C ASP A 300 -21.51 5.26 8.62
N PHE A 301 -20.52 5.04 9.48
CA PHE A 301 -19.42 5.96 9.65
C PHE A 301 -18.57 6.04 8.37
N PHE A 302 -18.26 4.90 7.75
CA PHE A 302 -17.52 4.87 6.48
C PHE A 302 -18.25 5.62 5.38
N ASP A 303 -19.54 5.33 5.16
CA ASP A 303 -20.37 5.94 4.10
C ASP A 303 -20.53 7.46 4.31
N GLY A 304 -20.57 7.92 5.56
CA GLY A 304 -20.64 9.35 5.91
C GLY A 304 -19.31 10.10 5.78
N HIS A 305 -18.17 9.43 5.85
CA HIS A 305 -16.86 10.08 5.91
C HIS A 305 -15.99 9.85 4.68
N VAL A 306 -16.09 8.70 3.99
CA VAL A 306 -15.23 8.35 2.84
C VAL A 306 -16.05 8.44 1.56
N THR A 307 -16.09 9.65 0.99
CA THR A 307 -16.93 9.97 -0.18
C THR A 307 -16.15 10.10 -1.48
N LEU A 308 -14.81 10.19 -1.44
CA LEU A 308 -13.97 10.25 -2.63
C LEU A 308 -13.98 8.88 -3.35
N PRO A 309 -14.39 8.81 -4.63
CA PRO A 309 -14.48 7.54 -5.36
C PRO A 309 -13.17 6.74 -5.37
N ILE A 310 -12.03 7.43 -5.45
CA ILE A 310 -10.71 6.78 -5.42
C ILE A 310 -10.41 6.07 -4.08
N LEU A 311 -11.11 6.42 -3.01
CA LEU A 311 -10.97 5.82 -1.69
C LEU A 311 -12.06 4.78 -1.43
N CYS A 312 -13.33 5.14 -1.63
CA CYS A 312 -14.45 4.27 -1.28
C CYS A 312 -14.60 3.08 -2.23
N GLU A 313 -14.50 3.25 -3.55
CA GLU A 313 -14.73 2.17 -4.51
C GLU A 313 -13.78 0.96 -4.36
N PRO A 314 -12.46 1.15 -4.22
CA PRO A 314 -11.55 0.02 -3.99
C PRO A 314 -11.82 -0.71 -2.67
N LEU A 315 -12.16 0.03 -1.61
CA LEU A 315 -12.46 -0.55 -0.30
C LEU A 315 -13.74 -1.36 -0.30
N LEU A 316 -14.81 -0.84 -0.93
CA LEU A 316 -16.06 -1.57 -1.09
C LEU A 316 -15.85 -2.87 -1.86
N ARG A 317 -15.10 -2.84 -2.98
CA ARG A 317 -14.77 -4.06 -3.73
C ARG A 317 -13.96 -5.05 -2.90
N LYS A 318 -12.95 -4.55 -2.14
CA LYS A 318 -12.15 -5.39 -1.24
C LYS A 318 -13.01 -6.02 -0.16
N TYR A 319 -13.91 -5.24 0.46
CA TYR A 319 -14.87 -5.73 1.44
C TYR A 319 -15.78 -6.84 0.87
N GLU A 320 -16.43 -6.61 -0.27
CA GLU A 320 -17.30 -7.61 -0.90
C GLU A 320 -16.53 -8.90 -1.25
N THR A 321 -15.32 -8.78 -1.79
CA THR A 321 -14.46 -9.93 -2.09
C THR A 321 -14.13 -10.73 -0.83
N LYS A 322 -13.75 -10.02 0.26
CA LYS A 322 -13.42 -10.66 1.54
C LYS A 322 -14.63 -11.32 2.17
N LYS A 323 -15.79 -10.67 2.13
CA LYS A 323 -17.05 -11.21 2.65
C LYS A 323 -17.45 -12.50 1.95
N VAL A 324 -17.38 -12.55 0.62
CA VAL A 324 -17.66 -13.78 -0.15
C VAL A 324 -16.69 -14.89 0.24
N TYR A 325 -15.41 -14.58 0.43
CA TYR A 325 -14.39 -15.54 0.81
C TYR A 325 -14.63 -16.09 2.23
N LEU A 326 -14.96 -15.24 3.20
CA LEU A 326 -15.18 -15.64 4.59
C LEU A 326 -16.51 -16.38 4.78
N ASN A 327 -17.53 -16.08 3.99
CA ASN A 327 -18.82 -16.78 4.03
C ASN A 327 -18.78 -18.16 3.30
N ASN A 328 -17.80 -18.38 2.45
CA ASN A 328 -17.52 -19.64 1.78
C ASN A 328 -16.04 -19.97 1.96
N PRO A 329 -15.59 -20.25 3.20
CA PRO A 329 -14.22 -20.67 3.40
C PRO A 329 -14.04 -21.96 2.61
N LYS A 330 -13.29 -21.87 1.52
CA LYS A 330 -12.81 -23.09 0.88
C LYS A 330 -11.94 -23.75 1.93
N PRO A 331 -12.22 -24.98 2.34
CA PRO A 331 -11.31 -25.69 3.22
C PRO A 331 -9.93 -25.54 2.59
N VAL A 332 -8.95 -25.17 3.38
CA VAL A 332 -7.55 -25.18 2.93
C VAL A 332 -7.28 -26.64 2.62
N SER A 333 -7.61 -27.02 1.38
CA SER A 333 -7.42 -28.38 0.93
C SER A 333 -5.93 -28.71 1.01
N ASP A 334 -5.58 -29.97 1.14
CA ASP A 334 -4.21 -30.45 0.98
C ASP A 334 -3.52 -29.82 -0.26
N ALA A 335 -4.31 -29.49 -1.28
CA ALA A 335 -3.87 -28.77 -2.47
C ALA A 335 -3.23 -27.40 -2.18
N MET A 336 -3.67 -26.63 -1.21
CA MET A 336 -3.03 -25.36 -0.84
C MET A 336 -1.75 -25.58 -0.03
N LEU A 337 -1.69 -26.63 0.80
CA LEU A 337 -0.46 -27.05 1.48
C LEU A 337 0.60 -27.54 0.49
N TYR A 338 0.18 -28.08 -0.65
CA TYR A 338 1.06 -28.58 -1.71
C TYR A 338 1.38 -27.57 -2.81
N GLY A 339 1.01 -26.30 -2.64
CA GLY A 339 1.30 -25.26 -3.65
C GLY A 339 0.47 -25.37 -4.93
N VAL A 340 -0.69 -26.04 -4.88
CA VAL A 340 -1.66 -26.05 -5.97
C VAL A 340 -2.51 -24.79 -5.82
N THR A 341 -2.26 -23.76 -6.63
CA THR A 341 -3.21 -22.66 -6.73
C THR A 341 -4.43 -23.14 -7.52
N PRO A 342 -5.66 -22.90 -7.01
CA PRO A 342 -6.90 -23.29 -7.71
C PRO A 342 -7.03 -22.72 -9.12
N GLU A 343 -6.28 -21.65 -9.42
CA GLU A 343 -6.42 -20.88 -10.66
C GLU A 343 -5.75 -21.51 -11.89
N ASN A 344 -4.78 -22.40 -11.71
CA ASN A 344 -3.96 -22.89 -12.84
C ASN A 344 -3.91 -24.41 -13.02
N GLY A 345 -4.48 -25.22 -12.14
CA GLY A 345 -4.51 -26.69 -12.28
C GLY A 345 -3.12 -27.37 -12.40
N LYS A 346 -2.03 -26.64 -12.19
CA LYS A 346 -0.67 -27.19 -12.20
C LYS A 346 -0.25 -27.53 -10.78
N MET A 347 0.08 -28.78 -10.55
CA MET A 347 0.78 -29.22 -9.35
C MET A 347 2.15 -28.55 -9.32
N ILE A 348 2.34 -27.60 -8.42
CA ILE A 348 3.67 -27.13 -8.06
C ILE A 348 4.19 -28.12 -7.03
N ILE A 349 5.35 -28.73 -7.29
CA ILE A 349 6.02 -29.58 -6.30
C ILE A 349 6.29 -28.72 -5.07
N ALA A 350 5.74 -29.11 -3.92
CA ALA A 350 6.00 -28.41 -2.66
C ALA A 350 7.51 -28.37 -2.42
N GLY A 351 8.03 -27.17 -2.22
CA GLY A 351 9.43 -26.99 -1.86
C GLY A 351 9.70 -27.42 -0.41
N GLU A 352 10.92 -27.20 0.03
CA GLU A 352 11.36 -27.63 1.35
C GLU A 352 10.63 -26.93 2.49
N GLY A 353 10.33 -25.63 2.35
CA GLY A 353 9.58 -24.86 3.34
C GLY A 353 8.18 -25.43 3.59
N MET A 354 7.44 -25.73 2.53
CA MET A 354 6.10 -26.32 2.65
C MET A 354 6.13 -27.72 3.27
N ARG A 355 7.15 -28.54 2.95
CA ARG A 355 7.32 -29.85 3.58
C ARG A 355 7.59 -29.75 5.08
N LYS A 356 8.43 -28.80 5.50
CA LYS A 356 8.68 -28.53 6.92
C LYS A 356 7.44 -28.07 7.65
N LEU A 357 6.66 -27.18 7.04
CA LEU A 357 5.38 -26.73 7.63
C LEU A 357 4.42 -27.91 7.84
N GLN A 358 4.29 -28.78 6.83
CA GLN A 358 3.47 -29.98 6.94
C GLN A 358 3.97 -30.91 8.07
N GLN A 359 5.26 -31.11 8.22
CA GLN A 359 5.84 -31.90 9.31
C GLN A 359 5.49 -31.31 10.69
N VAL A 360 5.53 -29.98 10.84
CA VAL A 360 5.14 -29.30 12.07
C VAL A 360 3.67 -29.54 12.38
N ILE A 361 2.79 -29.43 11.38
CA ILE A 361 1.34 -29.69 11.55
C ILE A 361 1.11 -31.16 11.95
N GLN A 362 1.73 -32.10 11.26
CA GLN A 362 1.58 -33.54 11.55
C GLN A 362 2.12 -33.93 12.95
N ALA A 363 3.21 -33.32 13.39
CA ALA A 363 3.78 -33.55 14.71
C ALA A 363 2.89 -33.06 15.85
N ASN A 364 1.96 -32.16 15.56
CA ASN A 364 1.01 -31.58 16.53
C ASN A 364 -0.44 -32.03 16.29
N LYS A 365 -0.68 -33.03 15.46
CA LYS A 365 -2.01 -33.55 15.19
C LYS A 365 -2.70 -33.98 16.50
N GLY A 366 -4.00 -33.68 16.63
CA GLY A 366 -4.80 -33.91 17.84
C GLY A 366 -4.79 -32.72 18.81
N LYS A 367 -4.07 -31.66 18.50
CA LYS A 367 -4.10 -30.38 19.23
C LYS A 367 -4.61 -29.27 18.33
N VAL A 368 -5.16 -28.23 18.91
CA VAL A 368 -5.30 -26.95 18.24
C VAL A 368 -3.91 -26.33 18.09
N ILE A 369 -3.55 -25.83 16.90
CA ILE A 369 -2.21 -25.30 16.65
C ILE A 369 -2.31 -23.83 16.28
N LEU A 370 -1.62 -22.97 16.99
CA LEU A 370 -1.42 -21.57 16.61
C LEU A 370 0.02 -21.39 16.13
N ILE A 371 0.20 -21.19 14.83
CA ILE A 371 1.49 -20.91 14.22
C ILE A 371 1.65 -19.41 14.07
N ASN A 372 2.77 -18.87 14.55
CA ASN A 372 3.20 -17.49 14.40
C ASN A 372 4.40 -17.40 13.44
N PHE A 373 4.22 -16.77 12.29
CA PHE A 373 5.33 -16.34 11.44
C PHE A 373 5.75 -14.95 11.86
N TRP A 374 6.98 -14.80 12.30
CA TRP A 374 7.50 -13.55 12.83
C TRP A 374 8.90 -13.21 12.33
N GLY A 375 9.38 -11.98 12.59
CA GLY A 375 10.68 -11.50 12.14
C GLY A 375 11.04 -10.18 12.82
N GLY A 376 12.01 -9.47 12.27
CA GLY A 376 12.56 -8.23 12.83
C GLY A 376 11.65 -7.00 12.82
N CYS A 377 10.37 -7.12 12.51
CA CYS A 377 9.43 -6.01 12.57
C CYS A 377 9.07 -5.70 14.03
N PRO A 378 9.11 -4.42 14.48
CA PRO A 378 8.77 -4.04 15.86
C PRO A 378 7.42 -4.60 16.32
N ALA A 379 6.40 -4.56 15.48
CA ALA A 379 5.07 -5.10 15.81
C ALA A 379 5.08 -6.63 16.04
N ALA A 380 5.97 -7.36 15.36
CA ALA A 380 6.11 -8.79 15.58
C ALA A 380 6.81 -9.07 16.91
N ILE A 381 7.83 -8.28 17.25
CA ILE A 381 8.58 -8.39 18.52
C ILE A 381 7.66 -8.07 19.70
N ASP A 382 6.89 -6.98 19.63
CA ASP A 382 5.94 -6.58 20.68
C ASP A 382 4.89 -7.68 20.95
N ASN A 383 4.55 -8.48 19.97
CA ASN A 383 3.58 -9.57 20.11
C ASN A 383 4.16 -10.84 20.75
N LEU A 384 5.48 -10.98 20.89
CA LEU A 384 6.08 -12.18 21.49
C LEU A 384 5.69 -12.35 22.96
N SER A 385 5.69 -11.25 23.74
CA SER A 385 5.25 -11.29 25.14
C SER A 385 3.81 -11.72 25.27
N ILE A 386 2.95 -11.27 24.36
CA ILE A 386 1.52 -11.56 24.39
C ILE A 386 1.25 -13.00 23.95
N LEU A 387 2.02 -13.52 23.00
CA LEU A 387 1.98 -14.92 22.64
C LEU A 387 2.37 -15.81 23.82
N ASN A 388 3.35 -15.38 24.62
CA ASN A 388 3.71 -16.05 25.86
C ASN A 388 2.55 -16.05 26.84
N ASP A 389 1.94 -14.89 27.14
CA ASP A 389 0.79 -14.76 28.03
C ASP A 389 -0.38 -15.67 27.55
N LEU A 390 -0.64 -15.71 26.25
CA LEU A 390 -1.65 -16.57 25.69
C LEU A 390 -1.30 -18.05 25.87
N SER A 391 -0.02 -18.42 25.72
CA SER A 391 0.44 -19.82 25.88
C SER A 391 0.36 -20.33 27.33
N GLU A 392 0.33 -19.42 28.32
CA GLU A 392 0.15 -19.79 29.73
C GLU A 392 -1.30 -20.12 30.08
N ILE A 393 -2.28 -19.71 29.25
CA ILE A 393 -3.70 -19.96 29.48
C ILE A 393 -4.07 -21.41 29.13
N TYR A 394 -3.43 -21.98 28.13
CA TYR A 394 -3.76 -23.27 27.58
C TYR A 394 -2.73 -24.33 27.94
N LYS A 395 -3.18 -25.56 28.14
CA LYS A 395 -2.29 -26.70 28.38
C LYS A 395 -1.58 -27.12 27.08
N ASN A 396 -0.31 -27.50 27.21
CA ASN A 396 0.53 -27.89 26.06
C ASN A 396 0.07 -29.19 25.35
N ASP A 397 -0.77 -29.96 25.96
CA ASP A 397 -1.41 -31.15 25.36
C ASP A 397 -2.69 -30.81 24.59
N GLU A 398 -3.30 -29.68 24.84
CA GLU A 398 -4.52 -29.19 24.17
C GLU A 398 -4.21 -28.23 23.02
N VAL A 399 -3.29 -27.29 23.23
CA VAL A 399 -2.90 -26.25 22.24
C VAL A 399 -1.38 -26.25 22.03
N ALA A 400 -0.96 -26.30 20.79
CA ALA A 400 0.43 -26.15 20.40
C ALA A 400 0.69 -24.73 19.90
N PHE A 401 1.56 -24.00 20.60
CA PHE A 401 2.07 -22.70 20.14
C PHE A 401 3.37 -22.92 19.39
N VAL A 402 3.42 -22.47 18.13
CA VAL A 402 4.54 -22.67 17.22
C VAL A 402 4.98 -21.31 16.67
N SER A 403 6.26 -21.02 16.78
CA SER A 403 6.87 -19.80 16.23
C SER A 403 7.87 -20.16 15.16
N ILE A 404 7.71 -19.60 13.96
CA ILE A 404 8.58 -19.81 12.79
C ILE A 404 9.16 -18.48 12.35
N ALA A 405 10.48 -18.43 12.19
CA ALA A 405 11.21 -17.25 11.75
C ALA A 405 12.40 -17.61 10.86
N ASP A 406 13.00 -16.61 10.22
CA ASP A 406 14.27 -16.77 9.51
C ASP A 406 15.38 -17.15 10.48
N ASP A 407 16.33 -17.98 10.01
CA ASP A 407 17.51 -18.35 10.75
C ASP A 407 18.55 -17.21 10.75
N ASP A 408 18.25 -16.19 11.54
CA ASP A 408 19.07 -15.00 11.75
C ASP A 408 19.53 -14.91 13.21
N PRO A 409 20.82 -14.64 13.50
CA PRO A 409 21.32 -14.52 14.86
C PRO A 409 20.62 -13.46 15.72
N ILE A 410 20.17 -12.35 15.11
CA ILE A 410 19.46 -11.29 15.82
C ILE A 410 18.06 -11.77 16.21
N ILE A 411 17.38 -12.46 15.30
CA ILE A 411 16.04 -13.03 15.53
C ILE A 411 16.11 -14.10 16.62
N ARG A 412 17.11 -14.97 16.60
CA ARG A 412 17.35 -15.96 17.66
C ARG A 412 17.56 -15.29 19.00
N LYS A 413 18.38 -14.22 19.05
CA LYS A 413 18.62 -13.44 20.27
C LYS A 413 17.31 -12.87 20.82
N TRP A 414 16.45 -12.29 19.98
CA TRP A 414 15.16 -11.78 20.45
C TRP A 414 14.24 -12.89 20.98
N ALA A 415 14.23 -14.07 20.36
CA ALA A 415 13.47 -15.21 20.89
C ALA A 415 13.92 -15.60 22.32
N ASP A 416 15.22 -15.48 22.59
CA ASP A 416 15.80 -15.74 23.91
C ASP A 416 15.54 -14.56 24.88
N ASP A 417 15.76 -13.31 24.45
CA ASP A 417 15.53 -12.10 25.25
C ASP A 417 14.06 -11.99 25.73
N TYR A 418 13.11 -12.42 24.93
CA TYR A 418 11.67 -12.45 25.27
C TYR A 418 11.21 -13.77 25.90
N ASP A 419 12.11 -14.72 26.12
CA ASP A 419 11.80 -16.06 26.66
C ASP A 419 10.60 -16.71 25.94
N LEU A 420 10.64 -16.64 24.58
CA LEU A 420 9.55 -17.11 23.74
C LEU A 420 9.18 -18.54 24.07
N LYS A 421 7.92 -18.80 24.43
CA LYS A 421 7.40 -20.10 24.81
C LYS A 421 6.96 -20.93 23.60
N GLY A 422 6.71 -22.22 23.83
CA GLY A 422 6.25 -23.14 22.78
C GLY A 422 7.39 -23.67 21.90
N GLN A 423 7.00 -24.17 20.72
CA GLN A 423 7.94 -24.74 19.74
C GLN A 423 8.52 -23.60 18.89
N LYS A 424 9.85 -23.57 18.75
CA LYS A 424 10.57 -22.54 17.99
C LYS A 424 11.29 -23.17 16.80
N TYR A 425 11.04 -22.66 15.61
CA TYR A 425 11.70 -23.08 14.38
C TYR A 425 12.36 -21.89 13.72
N PHE A 426 13.64 -22.03 13.42
CA PHE A 426 14.42 -21.06 12.65
C PHE A 426 14.82 -21.73 11.35
N TRP A 427 14.23 -21.27 10.25
CA TRP A 427 14.41 -21.89 8.95
C TRP A 427 15.24 -21.00 8.04
N PRO A 428 16.03 -21.59 7.11
CA PRO A 428 16.72 -20.82 6.09
C PRO A 428 15.75 -19.91 5.33
N ASP A 429 16.18 -18.68 5.02
CA ASP A 429 15.42 -17.67 4.29
C ASP A 429 14.68 -18.20 3.02
N PRO A 430 15.28 -19.10 2.17
CA PRO A 430 14.54 -19.66 1.05
C PRO A 430 13.28 -20.44 1.45
N ASP A 431 13.27 -21.12 2.59
CA ASP A 431 12.15 -21.94 3.05
C ASP A 431 11.02 -21.07 3.60
N THR A 432 11.35 -20.06 4.39
CA THR A 432 10.38 -19.09 4.90
C THR A 432 9.78 -18.26 3.77
N ARG A 433 10.57 -17.81 2.81
CA ARG A 433 10.08 -17.10 1.61
C ARG A 433 9.15 -17.95 0.75
N GLU A 434 9.40 -19.24 0.63
CA GLU A 434 8.51 -20.14 -0.09
C GLU A 434 7.11 -20.15 0.54
N ILE A 435 7.03 -20.28 1.86
CA ILE A 435 5.77 -20.26 2.59
C ILE A 435 5.10 -18.89 2.44
N MET A 436 5.84 -17.82 2.66
CA MET A 436 5.33 -16.46 2.52
C MET A 436 4.74 -16.21 1.13
N LYS A 437 5.40 -16.70 0.07
CA LYS A 437 4.92 -16.60 -1.30
C LYS A 437 3.65 -17.42 -1.52
N ASN A 438 3.61 -18.66 -1.07
CA ASN A 438 2.49 -19.58 -1.29
C ASN A 438 1.23 -19.15 -0.52
N TRP A 439 1.41 -18.49 0.63
CA TRP A 439 0.32 -18.02 1.48
C TRP A 439 0.04 -16.52 1.34
N HIS A 440 0.68 -15.85 0.36
CA HIS A 440 0.57 -14.40 0.17
C HIS A 440 0.83 -13.61 1.47
N ILE A 441 1.82 -14.07 2.25
CA ILE A 441 2.28 -13.40 3.46
C ILE A 441 3.24 -12.29 3.03
N PHE A 442 2.82 -11.04 3.16
CA PHE A 442 3.62 -9.88 2.76
C PHE A 442 4.31 -9.19 3.93
N TRP A 443 3.95 -9.55 5.16
CA TRP A 443 4.50 -8.95 6.40
C TRP A 443 4.36 -9.89 7.58
N SER A 444 5.14 -9.67 8.63
CA SER A 444 5.03 -10.29 9.94
C SER A 444 4.48 -9.27 10.98
N PRO A 445 3.78 -9.70 12.05
CA PRO A 445 3.43 -11.10 12.34
C PRO A 445 2.29 -11.61 11.48
N TYR A 446 2.28 -12.90 11.21
CA TYR A 446 1.22 -13.60 10.50
C TYR A 446 0.94 -14.93 11.19
N TYR A 447 -0.31 -15.31 11.28
CA TYR A 447 -0.73 -16.49 12.06
C TYR A 447 -1.50 -17.48 11.22
N LEU A 448 -1.39 -18.77 11.58
CA LEU A 448 -2.28 -19.83 11.13
C LEU A 448 -2.92 -20.44 12.37
N LEU A 449 -4.24 -20.58 12.36
CA LEU A 449 -5.00 -21.35 13.36
C LEU A 449 -5.47 -22.65 12.73
N ILE A 450 -5.13 -23.78 13.36
CA ILE A 450 -5.32 -25.12 12.82
C ILE A 450 -6.05 -25.96 13.85
N ASP A 451 -7.06 -26.73 13.41
CA ASP A 451 -7.83 -27.60 14.27
C ASP A 451 -7.09 -28.91 14.66
N LYS A 452 -7.74 -29.74 15.46
CA LYS A 452 -7.20 -31.02 15.93
C LYS A 452 -6.96 -32.04 14.81
N GLU A 453 -7.65 -31.90 13.68
CA GLU A 453 -7.53 -32.74 12.49
C GLU A 453 -6.35 -32.29 11.59
N GLY A 454 -5.79 -31.11 11.85
CA GLY A 454 -4.71 -30.52 11.05
C GLY A 454 -5.22 -29.66 9.89
N VAL A 455 -6.50 -29.23 9.93
CA VAL A 455 -7.10 -28.34 8.93
C VAL A 455 -6.89 -26.89 9.37
N ILE A 456 -6.41 -26.03 8.45
CA ILE A 456 -6.28 -24.62 8.73
C ILE A 456 -7.67 -23.98 8.70
N VAL A 457 -8.15 -23.54 9.85
CA VAL A 457 -9.50 -22.95 10.04
C VAL A 457 -9.49 -21.44 9.93
N ASP A 458 -8.34 -20.82 10.19
CA ASP A 458 -8.16 -19.37 10.02
C ASP A 458 -6.69 -19.02 9.76
N TYR A 459 -6.44 -17.91 9.07
CA TYR A 459 -5.09 -17.45 8.78
C TYR A 459 -5.06 -15.94 8.52
N GLY A 460 -3.99 -15.28 8.93
CA GLY A 460 -3.79 -13.84 8.72
C GLY A 460 -3.28 -13.12 9.95
N SER A 461 -2.97 -11.85 9.77
CA SER A 461 -2.48 -11.00 10.87
C SER A 461 -3.60 -10.54 11.82
N HIS A 462 -4.87 -10.78 11.48
CA HIS A 462 -6.00 -10.51 12.36
C HIS A 462 -6.10 -11.50 13.53
N ILE A 463 -5.43 -12.65 13.43
CA ILE A 463 -5.29 -13.62 14.53
C ILE A 463 -4.20 -13.11 15.47
N LEU A 464 -4.41 -11.93 16.05
CA LEU A 464 -3.49 -11.39 17.03
C LEU A 464 -3.79 -12.01 18.40
N PRO A 465 -2.77 -12.43 19.17
CA PRO A 465 -2.97 -13.00 20.51
C PRO A 465 -3.72 -12.08 21.47
N ARG A 466 -3.75 -10.77 21.20
CA ARG A 466 -4.46 -9.75 22.01
C ARG A 466 -5.98 -9.75 21.82
N MET A 467 -6.49 -10.36 20.76
CA MET A 467 -7.90 -10.26 20.44
C MET A 467 -8.69 -11.36 21.17
N ASP A 468 -9.71 -10.96 21.91
CA ASP A 468 -10.64 -11.88 22.55
C ASP A 468 -11.18 -12.92 21.56
N ARG A 469 -11.40 -12.54 20.30
CA ARG A 469 -11.80 -13.42 19.20
C ARG A 469 -10.82 -14.57 18.92
N THR A 470 -9.52 -14.38 19.10
CA THR A 470 -8.55 -15.47 18.92
C THR A 470 -8.71 -16.51 20.01
N ARG A 471 -8.95 -16.06 21.24
CA ARG A 471 -9.23 -16.93 22.37
C ARG A 471 -10.55 -17.67 22.17
N GLU A 472 -11.63 -16.95 21.83
CA GLU A 472 -12.95 -17.55 21.55
C GLU A 472 -12.85 -18.62 20.46
N LYS A 473 -12.07 -18.39 19.39
CA LYS A 473 -11.87 -19.40 18.34
C LYS A 473 -11.10 -20.62 18.84
N ILE A 474 -10.04 -20.43 19.62
CA ILE A 474 -9.30 -21.54 20.23
C ILE A 474 -10.24 -22.34 21.16
N ASP A 475 -10.99 -21.64 22.00
CA ASP A 475 -11.93 -22.27 22.93
C ASP A 475 -12.99 -23.08 22.17
N CYS A 476 -13.59 -22.54 21.11
CA CYS A 476 -14.53 -23.30 20.25
C CYS A 476 -13.88 -24.57 19.64
N LEU A 477 -12.65 -24.48 19.14
CA LEU A 477 -11.94 -25.63 18.57
C LEU A 477 -11.53 -26.67 19.62
N LEU A 478 -11.44 -26.27 20.88
CA LEU A 478 -11.18 -27.20 21.98
C LEU A 478 -12.46 -27.98 22.38
N GLU A 479 -13.65 -27.37 22.22
CA GLU A 479 -14.95 -27.99 22.51
C GLU A 479 -15.39 -28.99 21.42
N GLU A 480 -14.91 -28.83 20.17
CA GLU A 480 -15.09 -29.77 19.06
C GLU A 480 -14.22 -31.04 19.27
#